data_c4c1f5d57071d5bbb059f95eef4c3574
#
_entry.id   c4c1f5d57071d5bbb059f95eef4c3574
#
_cell.length_a   1.000
_cell.length_b   1.000
_cell.length_c   1.000
_cell.angle_alpha   90.00
_cell.angle_beta   90.00
_cell.angle_gamma   90.00
#
_symmetry.space_group_name_H-M   'P 1'
#
loop_
_entity.id
_entity.type
_entity.pdbx_description
1 polymer ?
#
loop_
_entity_poly.entity_id
_entity_poly.type
_entity_poly.pdbx_seq_one_letter_code
_entity_poly.pdbx_strand_id
1 'polypeptide(L)'
;MEKLKDINVHITSGSIITTLLFLTLAALLWVLRDIVLIVVTAVVIASAMEPAIRFITRWRVHRILAVILIYVLMASVFLSILLVFVPPLLGDAADFLSRLPETLSGFNLNEATHGLLPWGNVGYQISSADLLRNISTTLADTTGGVFTTVSAFFGGLASFVLIVVFSFYFSVQETGVDDFLRVVTPIKEQTYVLHLWKRSQEKIGKWMQGQLMLGAIVGILLYLGLTILGIPNALLLAVIAGLFELIPVFGQILAAIPALAIAFSDGGLTALLLVAGLYIVVQQFEAHLIYPVVVKKVVGVPPLLVILALIVGAKLAGFLGILLSVPIAAAIQEFVSDIDKEKTRALTKAGLAGDDEDE
;
A
#
# COMPACT_ATOMS: atom_id res chain seq x y z
N MET A 1 -46.71 9.10 33.62
CA MET A 1 -45.46 8.78 34.34
C MET A 1 -45.11 7.34 33.94
N GLU A 2 -44.26 7.22 32.98
CA GLU A 2 -43.76 5.94 32.47
C GLU A 2 -42.71 5.42 33.47
N LYS A 3 -42.96 4.23 34.05
CA LYS A 3 -42.03 3.59 34.98
C LYS A 3 -40.72 3.29 34.23
N LEU A 4 -39.67 4.00 34.58
CA LEU A 4 -38.28 3.63 34.20
C LEU A 4 -38.05 2.20 34.70
N LYS A 5 -37.85 1.29 33.78
CA LYS A 5 -37.56 -0.11 34.05
C LYS A 5 -36.10 -0.15 34.55
N ASP A 6 -35.94 -0.40 35.85
CA ASP A 6 -34.58 -0.56 36.44
C ASP A 6 -33.91 -1.72 35.73
N ILE A 7 -32.86 -1.39 34.97
CA ILE A 7 -31.98 -2.38 34.31
C ILE A 7 -30.98 -2.86 35.37
N ASN A 8 -31.29 -3.97 36.02
CA ASN A 8 -30.34 -4.65 36.90
C ASN A 8 -29.26 -5.33 36.08
N VAL A 9 -28.09 -4.72 36.00
CA VAL A 9 -26.92 -5.32 35.35
C VAL A 9 -26.28 -6.29 36.35
N HIS A 10 -26.53 -7.59 36.15
CA HIS A 10 -25.86 -8.63 36.91
C HIS A 10 -24.49 -8.93 36.30
N ILE A 11 -23.41 -8.51 36.96
CA ILE A 11 -22.06 -8.91 36.58
C ILE A 11 -21.84 -10.34 37.06
N THR A 12 -21.93 -11.27 36.10
CA THR A 12 -21.70 -12.71 36.35
C THR A 12 -20.19 -12.99 36.32
N SER A 13 -19.70 -13.94 37.11
CA SER A 13 -18.30 -14.40 37.06
C SER A 13 -17.84 -14.75 35.65
N GLY A 14 -18.75 -15.27 34.81
CA GLY A 14 -18.49 -15.50 33.38
C GLY A 14 -18.17 -14.23 32.59
N SER A 15 -18.86 -13.10 32.85
CA SER A 15 -18.58 -11.82 32.21
C SER A 15 -17.17 -11.30 32.54
N ILE A 16 -16.77 -11.45 33.81
CA ILE A 16 -15.42 -11.03 34.25
C ILE A 16 -14.34 -11.87 33.57
N ILE A 17 -14.52 -13.21 33.54
CA ILE A 17 -13.57 -14.12 32.89
C ILE A 17 -13.47 -13.81 31.40
N THR A 18 -14.61 -13.60 30.73
CA THR A 18 -14.64 -13.26 29.29
C THR A 18 -13.94 -11.93 29.03
N THR A 19 -14.18 -10.90 29.85
CA THR A 19 -13.51 -9.60 29.71
C THR A 19 -12.02 -9.71 29.92
N LEU A 20 -11.57 -10.45 30.96
CA LEU A 20 -10.15 -10.70 31.20
C LEU A 20 -9.50 -11.46 30.04
N LEU A 21 -10.18 -12.46 29.49
CA LEU A 21 -9.71 -13.22 28.34
C LEU A 21 -9.54 -12.31 27.10
N PHE A 22 -10.51 -11.43 26.83
CA PHE A 22 -10.42 -10.47 25.74
C PHE A 22 -9.28 -9.47 25.94
N LEU A 23 -9.11 -8.93 27.14
CA LEU A 23 -8.01 -8.02 27.44
C LEU A 23 -6.65 -8.70 27.33
N THR A 24 -6.53 -9.94 27.80
CA THR A 24 -5.29 -10.73 27.67
C THR A 24 -4.99 -11.03 26.21
N LEU A 25 -6.00 -11.41 25.42
CA LEU A 25 -5.86 -11.65 23.97
C LEU A 25 -5.45 -10.37 23.23
N ALA A 26 -6.08 -9.23 23.56
CA ALA A 26 -5.74 -7.95 22.96
C ALA A 26 -4.30 -7.52 23.32
N ALA A 27 -3.89 -7.69 24.57
CA ALA A 27 -2.52 -7.44 25.01
C ALA A 27 -1.51 -8.36 24.29
N LEU A 28 -1.84 -9.65 24.15
CA LEU A 28 -1.02 -10.62 23.43
C LEU A 28 -0.89 -10.24 21.93
N LEU A 29 -1.98 -9.90 21.29
CA LEU A 29 -1.96 -9.43 19.89
C LEU A 29 -1.15 -8.15 19.71
N TRP A 30 -1.21 -7.25 20.71
CA TRP A 30 -0.39 -6.04 20.69
C TRP A 30 1.11 -6.34 20.81
N VAL A 31 1.49 -7.27 21.68
CA VAL A 31 2.89 -7.73 21.83
C VAL A 31 3.36 -8.46 20.58
N LEU A 32 2.51 -9.28 19.98
CA LEU A 32 2.81 -10.07 18.78
C LEU A 32 2.49 -9.33 17.47
N ARG A 33 2.18 -8.05 17.51
CA ARG A 33 1.74 -7.28 16.33
C ARG A 33 2.66 -7.42 15.12
N ASP A 34 3.98 -7.44 15.35
CA ASP A 34 4.95 -7.53 14.26
C ASP A 34 4.89 -8.91 13.58
N ILE A 35 4.68 -9.99 14.36
CA ILE A 35 4.48 -11.34 13.82
C ILE A 35 3.14 -11.42 13.07
N VAL A 36 2.09 -10.83 13.62
CA VAL A 36 0.77 -10.77 12.95
C VAL A 36 0.88 -10.04 11.62
N LEU A 37 1.59 -8.90 11.57
CA LEU A 37 1.83 -8.15 10.35
C LEU A 37 2.63 -8.96 9.32
N ILE A 38 3.67 -9.68 9.74
CA ILE A 38 4.44 -10.57 8.88
C ILE A 38 3.53 -11.64 8.26
N VAL A 39 2.71 -12.30 9.08
CA VAL A 39 1.80 -13.35 8.61
C VAL A 39 0.74 -12.79 7.66
N VAL A 40 0.10 -11.67 8.02
CA VAL A 40 -0.90 -11.02 7.15
C VAL A 40 -0.29 -10.59 5.83
N THR A 41 0.92 -10.00 5.86
CA THR A 41 1.64 -9.62 4.64
C THR A 41 1.93 -10.85 3.78
N ALA A 42 2.40 -11.93 4.39
CA ALA A 42 2.67 -13.19 3.70
C ALA A 42 1.41 -13.77 3.03
N VAL A 43 0.27 -13.72 3.73
CA VAL A 43 -1.02 -14.15 3.19
C VAL A 43 -1.47 -13.28 2.00
N VAL A 44 -1.30 -11.94 2.10
CA VAL A 44 -1.63 -11.02 1.01
C VAL A 44 -0.77 -11.30 -0.22
N ILE A 45 0.55 -11.47 -0.04
CA ILE A 45 1.47 -11.82 -1.14
C ILE A 45 1.10 -13.18 -1.75
N ALA A 46 0.85 -14.21 -0.94
CA ALA A 46 0.42 -15.51 -1.44
C ALA A 46 -0.88 -15.43 -2.25
N SER A 47 -1.85 -14.67 -1.75
CA SER A 47 -3.13 -14.43 -2.45
C SER A 47 -2.94 -13.67 -3.77
N ALA A 48 -2.00 -12.73 -3.81
CA ALA A 48 -1.64 -11.99 -5.01
C ALA A 48 -0.98 -12.89 -6.07
N MET A 49 -0.16 -13.85 -5.65
CA MET A 49 0.55 -14.79 -6.54
C MET A 49 -0.35 -15.93 -7.02
N GLU A 50 -1.43 -16.26 -6.32
CA GLU A 50 -2.29 -17.40 -6.61
C GLU A 50 -2.79 -17.44 -8.06
N PRO A 51 -3.24 -16.34 -8.71
CA PRO A 51 -3.67 -16.37 -10.11
C PRO A 51 -2.55 -16.72 -11.09
N ALA A 52 -1.34 -16.23 -10.85
CA ALA A 52 -0.18 -16.56 -11.66
C ALA A 52 0.23 -18.03 -11.48
N ILE A 53 0.18 -18.53 -10.23
CA ILE A 53 0.41 -19.95 -9.93
C ILE A 53 -0.61 -20.82 -10.66
N ARG A 54 -1.90 -20.48 -10.56
CA ARG A 54 -2.97 -21.21 -11.27
C ARG A 54 -2.82 -21.17 -12.78
N PHE A 55 -2.33 -20.07 -13.34
CA PHE A 55 -2.06 -19.98 -14.79
C PHE A 55 -1.01 -20.99 -15.24
N ILE A 56 0.09 -21.13 -14.49
CA ILE A 56 1.17 -22.10 -14.80
C ILE A 56 0.70 -23.53 -14.55
N THR A 57 -0.03 -23.79 -13.46
CA THR A 57 -0.51 -25.14 -13.13
C THR A 57 -1.53 -25.67 -14.15
N ARG A 58 -2.25 -24.80 -14.90
CA ARG A 58 -3.11 -25.21 -16.03
C ARG A 58 -2.33 -25.95 -17.14
N TRP A 59 -1.03 -25.70 -17.24
CA TRP A 59 -0.14 -26.38 -18.21
C TRP A 59 0.44 -27.69 -17.65
N ARG A 60 -0.25 -28.32 -16.69
CA ARG A 60 0.16 -29.58 -16.04
C ARG A 60 1.49 -29.53 -15.27
N VAL A 61 1.94 -28.32 -14.91
CA VAL A 61 3.11 -28.15 -14.05
C VAL A 61 2.69 -28.40 -12.60
N HIS A 62 3.49 -29.18 -11.87
CA HIS A 62 3.28 -29.39 -10.43
C HIS A 62 3.25 -28.05 -9.67
N ARG A 63 2.29 -27.90 -8.73
CA ARG A 63 2.09 -26.65 -7.96
C ARG A 63 3.38 -26.13 -7.34
N ILE A 64 4.17 -27.02 -6.72
CA ILE A 64 5.45 -26.64 -6.09
C ILE A 64 6.40 -26.00 -7.09
N LEU A 65 6.53 -26.58 -8.29
CA LEU A 65 7.38 -26.03 -9.35
C LEU A 65 6.87 -24.69 -9.87
N ALA A 66 5.55 -24.53 -10.01
CA ALA A 66 4.94 -23.27 -10.40
C ALA A 66 5.20 -22.17 -9.35
N VAL A 67 5.07 -22.49 -8.08
CA VAL A 67 5.36 -21.57 -6.97
C VAL A 67 6.84 -21.17 -6.99
N ILE A 68 7.76 -22.15 -7.05
CA ILE A 68 9.21 -21.86 -7.12
C ILE A 68 9.52 -20.93 -8.31
N LEU A 69 8.98 -21.22 -9.50
CA LEU A 69 9.24 -20.42 -10.70
C LEU A 69 8.78 -18.97 -10.50
N ILE A 70 7.57 -18.76 -9.96
CA ILE A 70 7.02 -17.42 -9.74
C ILE A 70 7.82 -16.66 -8.68
N TYR A 71 8.19 -17.32 -7.57
CA TYR A 71 8.96 -16.68 -6.51
C TYR A 71 10.39 -16.35 -6.97
N VAL A 72 11.03 -17.22 -7.75
CA VAL A 72 12.34 -16.94 -8.35
C VAL A 72 12.24 -15.79 -9.35
N LEU A 73 11.20 -15.76 -10.19
CA LEU A 73 10.97 -14.66 -11.13
C LEU A 73 10.75 -13.34 -10.37
N MET A 74 9.89 -13.34 -9.35
CA MET A 74 9.61 -12.17 -8.52
C MET A 74 10.88 -11.67 -7.80
N ALA A 75 11.63 -12.59 -7.20
CA ALA A 75 12.89 -12.25 -6.54
C ALA A 75 13.93 -11.70 -7.54
N SER A 76 14.02 -12.27 -8.74
CA SER A 76 14.92 -11.79 -9.80
C SER A 76 14.54 -10.38 -10.27
N VAL A 77 13.24 -10.11 -10.48
CA VAL A 77 12.75 -8.77 -10.83
C VAL A 77 13.03 -7.79 -9.71
N PHE A 78 12.70 -8.13 -8.48
CA PHE A 78 12.94 -7.28 -7.31
C PHE A 78 14.43 -6.97 -7.12
N LEU A 79 15.29 -7.98 -7.21
CA LEU A 79 16.74 -7.83 -7.10
C LEU A 79 17.31 -7.00 -8.26
N SER A 80 16.81 -7.21 -9.49
CA SER A 80 17.21 -6.39 -10.64
C SER A 80 16.85 -4.91 -10.43
N ILE A 81 15.66 -4.63 -9.92
CA ILE A 81 15.24 -3.27 -9.59
C ILE A 81 16.18 -2.67 -8.54
N LEU A 82 16.48 -3.39 -7.47
CA LEU A 82 17.38 -2.90 -6.42
C LEU A 82 18.80 -2.64 -6.93
N LEU A 83 19.38 -3.58 -7.70
CA LEU A 83 20.77 -3.49 -8.12
C LEU A 83 20.98 -2.51 -9.29
N VAL A 84 20.02 -2.41 -10.20
CA VAL A 84 20.16 -1.60 -11.42
C VAL A 84 19.67 -0.17 -11.20
N PHE A 85 18.59 0.01 -10.42
CA PHE A 85 17.92 1.31 -10.32
C PHE A 85 18.26 2.10 -9.05
N VAL A 86 18.53 1.45 -7.92
CA VAL A 86 18.81 2.16 -6.68
C VAL A 86 20.13 2.95 -6.74
N PRO A 87 21.26 2.42 -7.27
CA PRO A 87 22.52 3.17 -7.33
C PRO A 87 22.44 4.45 -8.18
N PRO A 88 21.90 4.47 -9.42
CA PRO A 88 21.72 5.71 -10.17
C PRO A 88 20.84 6.72 -9.43
N LEU A 89 19.72 6.29 -8.84
CA LEU A 89 18.82 7.17 -8.09
C LEU A 89 19.53 7.87 -6.93
N LEU A 90 20.37 7.14 -6.20
CA LEU A 90 21.16 7.72 -5.09
C LEU A 90 22.20 8.72 -5.63
N GLY A 91 22.82 8.44 -6.78
CA GLY A 91 23.71 9.35 -7.48
C GLY A 91 23.01 10.65 -7.89
N ASP A 92 21.88 10.52 -8.59
CA ASP A 92 21.09 11.67 -9.03
C ASP A 92 20.55 12.50 -7.85
N ALA A 93 20.14 11.86 -6.76
CA ALA A 93 19.72 12.52 -5.54
C ALA A 93 20.89 13.30 -4.88
N ALA A 94 22.08 12.73 -4.85
CA ALA A 94 23.28 13.39 -4.32
C ALA A 94 23.66 14.60 -5.19
N ASP A 95 23.63 14.47 -6.51
CA ASP A 95 23.90 15.57 -7.46
C ASP A 95 22.86 16.69 -7.33
N PHE A 96 21.59 16.36 -7.23
CA PHE A 96 20.52 17.33 -6.97
C PHE A 96 20.78 18.12 -5.68
N LEU A 97 21.07 17.40 -4.58
CA LEU A 97 21.34 18.03 -3.28
C LEU A 97 22.56 18.92 -3.30
N SER A 98 23.61 18.55 -4.05
CA SER A 98 24.82 19.36 -4.18
C SER A 98 24.58 20.67 -4.93
N ARG A 99 23.70 20.68 -5.91
CA ARG A 99 23.33 21.87 -6.73
C ARG A 99 22.24 22.74 -6.10
N LEU A 100 21.49 22.20 -5.14
CA LEU A 100 20.35 22.87 -4.51
C LEU A 100 20.72 24.23 -3.88
N PRO A 101 21.88 24.41 -3.18
CA PRO A 101 22.27 25.69 -2.63
C PRO A 101 22.55 26.78 -3.69
N GLU A 102 23.19 26.42 -4.80
CA GLU A 102 23.45 27.37 -5.90
C GLU A 102 22.13 27.81 -6.55
N THR A 103 21.22 26.88 -6.76
CA THR A 103 19.93 27.16 -7.39
C THR A 103 19.03 27.99 -6.48
N LEU A 104 18.98 27.70 -5.17
CA LEU A 104 18.22 28.48 -4.20
C LEU A 104 18.80 29.88 -3.97
N SER A 105 20.12 30.04 -4.04
CA SER A 105 20.76 31.36 -3.91
C SER A 105 20.48 32.26 -5.10
N GLY A 106 20.27 31.69 -6.30
CA GLY A 106 19.84 32.39 -7.50
C GLY A 106 18.34 32.70 -7.56
N PHE A 107 17.52 32.06 -6.72
CA PHE A 107 16.08 32.21 -6.72
C PHE A 107 15.64 33.31 -5.73
N ASN A 108 15.64 34.56 -6.20
CA ASN A 108 15.13 35.69 -5.44
C ASN A 108 13.60 35.65 -5.50
N LEU A 109 12.94 35.02 -4.50
CA LEU A 109 11.49 34.98 -4.37
C LEU A 109 10.84 36.38 -4.42
N ASN A 110 11.57 37.41 -4.02
CA ASN A 110 11.13 38.78 -4.10
C ASN A 110 11.01 39.32 -5.53
N GLU A 111 11.88 38.87 -6.46
CA GLU A 111 11.79 39.24 -7.87
C GLU A 111 10.72 38.44 -8.62
N ALA A 112 10.56 37.14 -8.29
CA ALA A 112 9.60 36.27 -8.94
C ALA A 112 8.13 36.60 -8.57
N THR A 113 7.87 37.16 -7.40
CA THR A 113 6.51 37.45 -6.92
C THR A 113 6.11 38.91 -7.02
N HIS A 114 6.96 39.81 -7.57
CA HIS A 114 6.69 41.25 -7.68
C HIS A 114 6.06 41.88 -6.42
N GLY A 115 6.43 41.39 -5.23
CA GLY A 115 5.90 41.97 -3.97
C GLY A 115 4.45 41.63 -3.66
N LEU A 116 3.84 40.66 -4.33
CA LEU A 116 2.43 40.29 -4.16
C LEU A 116 2.13 39.45 -2.91
N LEU A 117 3.15 38.97 -2.19
CA LEU A 117 2.95 38.21 -0.98
C LEU A 117 3.26 39.04 0.27
N PRO A 118 2.26 39.28 1.17
CA PRO A 118 2.42 40.14 2.35
C PRO A 118 3.34 39.56 3.46
N TRP A 119 3.95 38.38 3.25
CA TRP A 119 4.86 37.69 4.20
C TRP A 119 6.34 37.81 3.83
N GLY A 120 6.71 38.80 3.06
CA GLY A 120 8.05 39.00 2.47
C GLY A 120 9.25 39.12 3.42
N ASN A 121 9.10 38.86 4.73
CA ASN A 121 10.17 38.90 5.71
C ASN A 121 10.25 37.65 6.62
N VAL A 122 9.67 36.53 6.24
CA VAL A 122 9.98 35.27 6.91
C VAL A 122 11.24 34.72 6.28
N GLY A 123 12.36 35.36 6.57
CA GLY A 123 13.69 34.81 6.35
C GLY A 123 13.90 33.62 7.27
N TYR A 124 13.26 32.49 6.98
CA TYR A 124 13.79 31.23 7.41
C TYR A 124 15.13 31.07 6.68
N GLN A 125 16.20 31.49 7.35
CA GLN A 125 17.53 30.93 7.07
C GLN A 125 17.47 29.46 7.47
N ILE A 126 16.80 28.65 6.64
CA ILE A 126 17.08 27.25 6.63
C ILE A 126 18.51 27.21 6.13
N SER A 127 19.46 27.02 7.05
CA SER A 127 20.85 26.89 6.68
C SER A 127 20.90 25.73 5.70
N SER A 128 21.11 26.05 4.42
CA SER A 128 21.27 25.05 3.38
C SER A 128 22.34 24.02 3.77
N ALA A 129 23.32 24.45 4.57
CA ALA A 129 24.34 23.59 5.15
C ALA A 129 23.79 22.57 6.18
N ASP A 130 22.82 22.92 7.00
CA ASP A 130 22.25 22.01 8.01
C ASP A 130 21.26 21.02 7.36
N LEU A 131 20.50 21.46 6.35
CA LEU A 131 19.70 20.56 5.53
C LEU A 131 20.60 19.57 4.78
N LEU A 132 21.63 20.05 4.11
CA LEU A 132 22.61 19.22 3.40
C LEU A 132 23.33 18.25 4.33
N ARG A 133 23.74 18.70 5.52
CA ARG A 133 24.33 17.80 6.52
C ARG A 133 23.36 16.70 6.95
N ASN A 134 22.15 17.07 7.33
CA ASN A 134 21.15 16.08 7.78
C ASN A 134 20.75 15.11 6.67
N ILE A 135 20.62 15.58 5.44
CA ILE A 135 20.28 14.73 4.29
C ILE A 135 21.50 13.91 3.86
N SER A 136 22.69 14.49 3.82
CA SER A 136 23.92 13.75 3.45
C SER A 136 24.31 12.71 4.49
N THR A 137 24.14 12.97 5.79
CA THR A 137 24.33 11.96 6.84
C THR A 137 23.27 10.85 6.72
N THR A 138 22.00 11.19 6.49
CA THR A 138 20.94 10.20 6.28
C THR A 138 21.18 9.37 5.02
N LEU A 139 21.64 9.99 3.93
CA LEU A 139 21.99 9.26 2.69
C LEU A 139 23.30 8.46 2.84
N ALA A 140 24.31 8.98 3.50
CA ALA A 140 25.55 8.25 3.78
C ALA A 140 25.30 7.02 4.67
N ASP A 141 24.42 7.15 5.67
CA ASP A 141 23.96 6.03 6.48
C ASP A 141 23.09 5.04 5.65
N THR A 142 22.38 5.53 4.63
CA THR A 142 21.59 4.72 3.70
C THR A 142 22.46 4.02 2.63
N THR A 143 23.67 4.52 2.33
CA THR A 143 24.62 3.86 1.43
C THR A 143 25.20 2.55 1.99
N GLY A 144 24.83 2.15 3.21
CA GLY A 144 25.06 0.80 3.75
C GLY A 144 24.44 -0.34 2.92
N GLY A 145 23.85 -0.01 1.76
CA GLY A 145 23.45 -0.96 0.72
C GLY A 145 21.97 -1.33 0.71
N VAL A 146 21.63 -2.15 -0.27
CA VAL A 146 20.30 -2.77 -0.48
C VAL A 146 19.72 -3.34 0.83
N PHE A 147 20.56 -3.82 1.72
CA PHE A 147 20.21 -4.39 3.01
C PHE A 147 19.55 -3.40 3.97
N THR A 148 20.07 -2.19 4.09
CA THR A 148 19.47 -1.15 4.96
C THR A 148 18.16 -0.65 4.40
N THR A 149 18.06 -0.52 3.08
CA THR A 149 16.82 -0.11 2.40
C THR A 149 15.72 -1.17 2.61
N VAL A 150 15.99 -2.45 2.36
CA VAL A 150 15.04 -3.53 2.61
C VAL A 150 14.64 -3.58 4.09
N SER A 151 15.59 -3.41 4.99
CA SER A 151 15.30 -3.40 6.43
C SER A 151 14.40 -2.25 6.85
N ALA A 152 14.59 -1.06 6.27
CA ALA A 152 13.75 0.10 6.57
C ALA A 152 12.29 -0.10 6.11
N PHE A 153 12.08 -0.72 4.95
CA PHE A 153 10.74 -0.96 4.41
C PHE A 153 10.00 -2.11 5.11
N PHE A 154 10.70 -3.19 5.43
CA PHE A 154 10.06 -4.42 5.93
C PHE A 154 10.21 -4.60 7.46
N GLY A 155 10.72 -3.61 8.18
CA GLY A 155 10.92 -3.69 9.63
C GLY A 155 12.08 -4.59 10.05
N GLY A 156 13.03 -4.81 9.15
CA GLY A 156 14.22 -5.63 9.35
C GLY A 156 14.35 -6.76 8.35
N LEU A 157 15.59 -7.20 8.13
CA LEU A 157 15.87 -8.31 7.21
C LEU A 157 15.19 -9.61 7.65
N ALA A 158 15.15 -9.87 8.94
CA ALA A 158 14.49 -11.06 9.49
C ALA A 158 12.99 -11.06 9.13
N SER A 159 12.32 -9.93 9.28
CA SER A 159 10.90 -9.78 8.91
C SER A 159 10.68 -10.00 7.41
N PHE A 160 11.54 -9.44 6.56
CA PHE A 160 11.49 -9.69 5.12
C PHE A 160 11.63 -11.17 4.76
N VAL A 161 12.64 -11.84 5.32
CA VAL A 161 12.85 -13.29 5.11
C VAL A 161 11.65 -14.09 5.58
N LEU A 162 11.10 -13.78 6.76
CA LEU A 162 9.92 -14.47 7.28
C LEU A 162 8.69 -14.24 6.40
N ILE A 163 8.47 -13.02 5.88
CA ILE A 163 7.38 -12.72 4.94
C ILE A 163 7.52 -13.60 3.68
N VAL A 164 8.72 -13.67 3.09
CA VAL A 164 8.98 -14.48 1.89
C VAL A 164 8.75 -15.96 2.19
N VAL A 165 9.30 -16.47 3.28
CA VAL A 165 9.16 -17.87 3.67
C VAL A 165 7.71 -18.25 3.94
N PHE A 166 6.98 -17.47 4.72
CA PHE A 166 5.58 -17.74 5.01
C PHE A 166 4.70 -17.59 3.76
N SER A 167 4.92 -16.58 2.93
CA SER A 167 4.14 -16.42 1.69
C SER A 167 4.39 -17.59 0.72
N PHE A 168 5.65 -18.04 0.60
CA PHE A 168 5.97 -19.23 -0.17
C PHE A 168 5.25 -20.48 0.39
N TYR A 169 5.30 -20.67 1.71
CA TYR A 169 4.65 -21.81 2.36
C TYR A 169 3.12 -21.79 2.14
N PHE A 170 2.47 -20.63 2.32
CA PHE A 170 1.04 -20.48 2.04
C PHE A 170 0.70 -20.67 0.56
N SER A 171 1.60 -20.30 -0.35
CA SER A 171 1.42 -20.52 -1.78
C SER A 171 1.57 -21.99 -2.19
N VAL A 172 2.45 -22.74 -1.53
CA VAL A 172 2.62 -24.19 -1.78
C VAL A 172 1.43 -24.99 -1.25
N GLN A 173 0.97 -24.66 -0.05
CA GLN A 173 -0.19 -25.31 0.57
C GLN A 173 -1.49 -24.65 0.10
N GLU A 174 -2.25 -25.36 -0.73
CA GLU A 174 -3.53 -24.87 -1.27
C GLU A 174 -4.58 -24.63 -0.17
N THR A 175 -4.54 -25.40 0.89
CA THR A 175 -5.53 -25.42 1.99
C THR A 175 -4.95 -25.03 3.36
N GLY A 176 -3.69 -24.64 3.44
CA GLY A 176 -3.02 -24.45 4.74
C GLY A 176 -3.71 -23.40 5.65
N VAL A 177 -4.20 -22.31 5.09
CA VAL A 177 -4.98 -21.31 5.84
C VAL A 177 -6.38 -21.83 6.16
N ASP A 178 -7.02 -22.54 5.22
CA ASP A 178 -8.34 -23.15 5.41
C ASP A 178 -8.30 -24.15 6.57
N ASP A 179 -7.26 -25.00 6.62
CA ASP A 179 -7.10 -26.01 7.65
C ASP A 179 -6.84 -25.38 9.03
N PHE A 180 -6.03 -24.33 9.08
CA PHE A 180 -5.83 -23.56 10.31
C PHE A 180 -7.14 -22.93 10.79
N LEU A 181 -7.89 -22.27 9.90
CA LEU A 181 -9.18 -21.66 10.23
C LEU A 181 -10.18 -22.71 10.75
N ARG A 182 -10.19 -23.93 10.20
CA ARG A 182 -11.04 -25.02 10.70
C ARG A 182 -10.72 -25.41 12.14
N VAL A 183 -9.43 -25.44 12.49
CA VAL A 183 -9.02 -25.80 13.85
C VAL A 183 -9.40 -24.75 14.88
N VAL A 184 -9.25 -23.46 14.51
CA VAL A 184 -9.48 -22.34 15.44
C VAL A 184 -10.95 -21.94 15.55
N THR A 185 -11.75 -22.24 14.51
CA THR A 185 -13.15 -21.81 14.45
C THR A 185 -14.11 -22.89 15.01
N PRO A 186 -15.08 -22.53 15.87
CA PRO A 186 -16.11 -23.44 16.31
C PRO A 186 -16.87 -24.07 15.12
N ILE A 187 -17.24 -25.35 15.25
CA ILE A 187 -17.85 -26.15 14.15
C ILE A 187 -19.06 -25.45 13.51
N LYS A 188 -19.86 -24.75 14.31
CA LYS A 188 -21.06 -24.03 13.83
C LYS A 188 -20.73 -22.89 12.85
N GLU A 189 -19.59 -22.24 13.05
CA GLU A 189 -19.17 -21.04 12.29
C GLU A 189 -18.16 -21.36 11.18
N GLN A 190 -17.65 -22.59 11.13
CA GLN A 190 -16.57 -22.96 10.17
C GLN A 190 -16.95 -22.67 8.72
N THR A 191 -18.15 -23.05 8.31
CA THR A 191 -18.61 -22.84 6.94
C THR A 191 -18.63 -21.36 6.58
N TYR A 192 -19.13 -20.51 7.47
CA TYR A 192 -19.18 -19.06 7.28
C TYR A 192 -17.77 -18.46 7.19
N VAL A 193 -16.90 -18.78 8.16
CA VAL A 193 -15.54 -18.24 8.22
C VAL A 193 -14.71 -18.66 6.99
N LEU A 194 -14.83 -19.90 6.54
CA LEU A 194 -14.13 -20.38 5.32
C LEU A 194 -14.67 -19.69 4.05
N HIS A 195 -15.97 -19.47 3.95
CA HIS A 195 -16.54 -18.73 2.82
C HIS A 195 -16.10 -17.26 2.82
N LEU A 196 -16.12 -16.60 3.99
CA LEU A 196 -15.65 -15.22 4.16
C LEU A 196 -14.17 -15.12 3.77
N TRP A 197 -13.34 -16.05 4.25
CA TRP A 197 -11.93 -16.13 3.92
C TRP A 197 -11.69 -16.24 2.41
N LYS A 198 -12.34 -17.19 1.74
CA LYS A 198 -12.20 -17.38 0.28
C LYS A 198 -12.58 -16.17 -0.52
N ARG A 199 -13.69 -15.50 -0.17
CA ARG A 199 -14.10 -14.25 -0.83
C ARG A 199 -13.11 -13.12 -0.59
N SER A 200 -12.61 -12.96 0.64
CA SER A 200 -11.59 -11.98 0.99
C SER A 200 -10.30 -12.23 0.22
N GLN A 201 -9.82 -13.47 0.18
CA GLN A 201 -8.64 -13.87 -0.59
C GLN A 201 -8.79 -13.57 -2.08
N GLU A 202 -9.94 -13.88 -2.66
CA GLU A 202 -10.23 -13.61 -4.07
C GLU A 202 -10.24 -12.09 -4.36
N LYS A 203 -10.84 -11.28 -3.49
CA LYS A 203 -10.83 -9.82 -3.61
C LYS A 203 -9.42 -9.25 -3.50
N ILE A 204 -8.63 -9.70 -2.54
CA ILE A 204 -7.23 -9.30 -2.35
C ILE A 204 -6.42 -9.63 -3.61
N GLY A 205 -6.55 -10.85 -4.13
CA GLY A 205 -5.86 -11.28 -5.34
C GLY A 205 -6.22 -10.44 -6.57
N LYS A 206 -7.51 -10.21 -6.80
CA LYS A 206 -7.99 -9.36 -7.90
C LYS A 206 -7.55 -7.90 -7.75
N TRP A 207 -7.59 -7.37 -6.53
CA TRP A 207 -7.09 -6.01 -6.27
C TRP A 207 -5.61 -5.90 -6.60
N MET A 208 -4.79 -6.83 -6.14
CA MET A 208 -3.35 -6.80 -6.41
C MET A 208 -3.06 -6.89 -7.92
N GLN A 209 -3.80 -7.72 -8.65
CA GLN A 209 -3.70 -7.77 -10.12
C GLN A 209 -4.04 -6.43 -10.76
N GLY A 210 -5.15 -5.81 -10.31
CA GLY A 210 -5.53 -4.47 -10.76
C GLY A 210 -4.44 -3.45 -10.48
N GLN A 211 -3.84 -3.50 -9.29
CA GLN A 211 -2.78 -2.57 -8.88
C GLN A 211 -1.48 -2.78 -9.68
N LEU A 212 -1.08 -4.03 -9.91
CA LEU A 212 0.07 -4.33 -10.76
C LEU A 212 -0.14 -3.89 -12.21
N MET A 213 -1.35 -4.09 -12.75
CA MET A 213 -1.71 -3.65 -14.09
C MET A 213 -1.72 -2.11 -14.18
N LEU A 214 -2.26 -1.44 -13.17
CA LEU A 214 -2.27 0.02 -13.06
C LEU A 214 -0.84 0.55 -13.03
N GLY A 215 0.01 0.01 -12.16
CA GLY A 215 1.43 0.38 -12.07
C GLY A 215 2.20 0.17 -13.38
N ALA A 216 1.92 -0.91 -14.11
CA ALA A 216 2.52 -1.13 -15.42
C ALA A 216 2.08 -0.08 -16.44
N ILE A 217 0.78 0.26 -16.50
CA ILE A 217 0.25 1.27 -17.42
C ILE A 217 0.81 2.64 -17.09
N VAL A 218 0.77 3.05 -15.82
CA VAL A 218 1.30 4.34 -15.35
C VAL A 218 2.81 4.43 -15.61
N GLY A 219 3.54 3.35 -15.32
CA GLY A 219 4.98 3.27 -15.62
C GLY A 219 5.27 3.47 -17.10
N ILE A 220 4.52 2.81 -17.99
CA ILE A 220 4.68 2.98 -19.46
C ILE A 220 4.37 4.43 -19.88
N LEU A 221 3.26 5.00 -19.42
CA LEU A 221 2.88 6.38 -19.75
C LEU A 221 3.92 7.39 -19.30
N LEU A 222 4.43 7.26 -18.08
CA LEU A 222 5.49 8.12 -17.55
C LEU A 222 6.81 7.90 -18.27
N TYR A 223 7.18 6.65 -18.61
CA TYR A 223 8.37 6.38 -19.40
C TYR A 223 8.34 7.11 -20.74
N LEU A 224 7.23 6.99 -21.47
CA LEU A 224 7.05 7.66 -22.77
C LEU A 224 7.08 9.18 -22.59
N GLY A 225 6.34 9.71 -21.64
CA GLY A 225 6.29 11.16 -21.39
C GLY A 225 7.63 11.74 -20.99
N LEU A 226 8.34 11.12 -20.04
CA LEU A 226 9.66 11.57 -19.60
C LEU A 226 10.71 11.47 -20.71
N THR A 227 10.63 10.41 -21.55
CA THR A 227 11.51 10.25 -22.70
C THR A 227 11.27 11.33 -23.76
N ILE A 228 10.00 11.67 -24.05
CA ILE A 228 9.64 12.75 -24.98
C ILE A 228 10.13 14.11 -24.45
N LEU A 229 10.06 14.33 -23.14
CA LEU A 229 10.56 15.56 -22.50
C LEU A 229 12.09 15.58 -22.40
N GLY A 230 12.79 14.51 -22.76
CA GLY A 230 14.25 14.41 -22.71
C GLY A 230 14.81 14.33 -21.28
N ILE A 231 14.00 13.90 -20.29
CA ILE A 231 14.45 13.82 -18.89
C ILE A 231 15.41 12.63 -18.73
N PRO A 232 16.59 12.83 -18.12
CA PRO A 232 17.53 11.75 -17.86
C PRO A 232 16.91 10.67 -16.96
N ASN A 233 17.39 9.45 -17.10
CA ASN A 233 16.92 8.31 -16.30
C ASN A 233 15.39 8.04 -16.37
N ALA A 234 14.72 8.38 -17.48
CA ALA A 234 13.28 8.23 -17.67
C ALA A 234 12.77 6.82 -17.32
N LEU A 235 13.53 5.78 -17.69
CA LEU A 235 13.15 4.38 -17.38
C LEU A 235 13.19 4.13 -15.86
N LEU A 236 14.21 4.62 -15.17
CA LEU A 236 14.32 4.51 -13.72
C LEU A 236 13.12 5.17 -13.03
N LEU A 237 12.82 6.42 -13.39
CA LEU A 237 11.72 7.19 -12.82
C LEU A 237 10.36 6.52 -13.07
N ALA A 238 10.17 5.99 -14.26
CA ALA A 238 8.96 5.26 -14.64
C ALA A 238 8.78 3.95 -13.87
N VAL A 239 9.86 3.18 -13.65
CA VAL A 239 9.83 1.96 -12.84
C VAL A 239 9.50 2.29 -11.37
N ILE A 240 10.10 3.34 -10.83
CA ILE A 240 9.79 3.83 -9.48
C ILE A 240 8.31 4.21 -9.36
N ALA A 241 7.79 4.95 -10.36
CA ALA A 241 6.40 5.34 -10.39
C ALA A 241 5.46 4.12 -10.44
N GLY A 242 5.75 3.14 -11.30
CA GLY A 242 4.99 1.89 -11.37
C GLY A 242 5.02 1.07 -10.08
N LEU A 243 6.15 1.08 -9.36
CA LEU A 243 6.27 0.41 -8.05
C LEU A 243 5.50 1.15 -6.95
N PHE A 244 5.63 2.48 -6.89
CA PHE A 244 4.91 3.27 -5.91
C PHE A 244 3.40 3.24 -6.12
N GLU A 245 2.93 2.90 -7.32
CA GLU A 245 1.52 2.69 -7.62
C GLU A 245 0.88 1.59 -6.76
N LEU A 246 1.67 0.70 -6.16
CA LEU A 246 1.19 -0.22 -5.12
C LEU A 246 0.62 0.49 -3.89
N ILE A 247 0.92 1.75 -3.70
CA ILE A 247 0.37 2.62 -2.65
C ILE A 247 -0.72 3.52 -3.28
N PRO A 248 -2.00 3.17 -3.19
CA PRO A 248 -3.07 3.94 -3.82
C PRO A 248 -3.05 5.41 -3.39
N VAL A 249 -3.37 6.31 -4.30
CA VAL A 249 -3.46 7.76 -4.08
C VAL A 249 -2.09 8.44 -3.86
N PHE A 250 -1.23 7.87 -3.03
CA PHE A 250 0.04 8.47 -2.65
C PHE A 250 1.20 8.06 -3.57
N GLY A 251 1.06 6.96 -4.31
CA GLY A 251 2.13 6.39 -5.12
C GLY A 251 2.70 7.37 -6.13
N GLN A 252 1.86 7.96 -6.94
CA GLN A 252 2.27 8.95 -7.93
C GLN A 252 2.87 10.21 -7.32
N ILE A 253 2.34 10.69 -6.18
CA ILE A 253 2.87 11.86 -5.47
C ILE A 253 4.31 11.58 -5.00
N LEU A 254 4.53 10.41 -4.41
CA LEU A 254 5.88 10.00 -3.95
C LEU A 254 6.84 9.82 -5.13
N ALA A 255 6.37 9.25 -6.23
CA ALA A 255 7.16 9.07 -7.45
C ALA A 255 7.48 10.38 -8.18
N ALA A 256 6.62 11.39 -8.05
CA ALA A 256 6.86 12.71 -8.63
C ALA A 256 8.05 13.42 -7.98
N ILE A 257 8.32 13.20 -6.70
CA ILE A 257 9.39 13.88 -5.97
C ILE A 257 10.77 13.72 -6.66
N PRO A 258 11.29 12.50 -6.87
CA PRO A 258 12.56 12.33 -7.56
C PRO A 258 12.53 12.80 -9.02
N ALA A 259 11.40 12.63 -9.72
CA ALA A 259 11.27 13.06 -11.10
C ALA A 259 11.36 14.61 -11.24
N LEU A 260 10.68 15.32 -10.35
CA LEU A 260 10.74 16.79 -10.31
C LEU A 260 12.12 17.29 -9.90
N ALA A 261 12.77 16.61 -8.96
CA ALA A 261 14.13 16.94 -8.53
C ALA A 261 15.14 16.83 -9.70
N ILE A 262 15.11 15.72 -10.43
CA ILE A 262 15.98 15.48 -11.59
C ILE A 262 15.67 16.48 -12.72
N ALA A 263 14.37 16.70 -13.03
CA ALA A 263 13.97 17.66 -14.05
C ALA A 263 14.45 19.08 -13.74
N PHE A 264 14.36 19.49 -12.47
CA PHE A 264 14.84 20.79 -12.03
C PHE A 264 16.37 20.93 -12.12
N SER A 265 17.09 19.89 -11.73
CA SER A 265 18.57 19.87 -11.79
C SER A 265 19.10 19.93 -13.22
N ASP A 266 18.40 19.31 -14.19
CA ASP A 266 18.86 19.19 -15.58
C ASP A 266 18.38 20.36 -16.45
N GLY A 267 17.09 20.76 -16.35
CA GLY A 267 16.48 21.77 -17.23
C GLY A 267 15.82 22.95 -16.49
N GLY A 268 16.09 23.12 -15.19
CA GLY A 268 15.59 24.23 -14.38
C GLY A 268 14.08 24.25 -14.24
N LEU A 269 13.50 25.44 -14.00
CA LEU A 269 12.08 25.63 -13.75
C LEU A 269 11.20 25.16 -14.91
N THR A 270 11.64 25.32 -16.14
CA THR A 270 10.87 24.91 -17.33
C THR A 270 10.69 23.39 -17.36
N ALA A 271 11.74 22.62 -17.19
CA ALA A 271 11.67 21.15 -17.15
C ALA A 271 10.85 20.66 -15.96
N LEU A 272 11.00 21.27 -14.79
CA LEU A 272 10.19 20.99 -13.60
C LEU A 272 8.70 21.14 -13.90
N LEU A 273 8.29 22.29 -14.49
CA LEU A 273 6.86 22.55 -14.80
C LEU A 273 6.31 21.58 -15.85
N LEU A 274 7.11 21.21 -16.85
CA LEU A 274 6.71 20.23 -17.86
C LEU A 274 6.52 18.83 -17.24
N VAL A 275 7.43 18.40 -16.38
CA VAL A 275 7.30 17.12 -15.67
C VAL A 275 6.14 17.13 -14.68
N ALA A 276 5.94 18.23 -13.94
CA ALA A 276 4.77 18.38 -13.07
C ALA A 276 3.47 18.28 -13.89
N GLY A 277 3.38 18.96 -15.04
CA GLY A 277 2.26 18.86 -15.95
C GLY A 277 2.04 17.43 -16.47
N LEU A 278 3.12 16.71 -16.83
CA LEU A 278 3.04 15.31 -17.24
C LEU A 278 2.45 14.43 -16.13
N TYR A 279 2.93 14.54 -14.89
CA TYR A 279 2.40 13.77 -13.76
C TYR A 279 0.94 14.09 -13.50
N ILE A 280 0.52 15.36 -13.56
CA ILE A 280 -0.88 15.77 -13.43
C ILE A 280 -1.73 15.14 -14.54
N VAL A 281 -1.28 15.17 -15.79
CA VAL A 281 -2.00 14.58 -16.93
C VAL A 281 -2.14 13.09 -16.73
N VAL A 282 -1.05 12.36 -16.41
CA VAL A 282 -1.10 10.91 -16.19
C VAL A 282 -2.01 10.57 -15.02
N GLN A 283 -1.99 11.34 -13.93
CA GLN A 283 -2.90 11.15 -12.80
C GLN A 283 -4.37 11.36 -13.17
N GLN A 284 -4.68 12.34 -14.03
CA GLN A 284 -6.05 12.53 -14.52
C GLN A 284 -6.50 11.35 -15.40
N PHE A 285 -5.62 10.85 -16.28
CA PHE A 285 -5.90 9.64 -17.05
C PHE A 285 -6.12 8.43 -16.16
N GLU A 286 -5.29 8.24 -15.15
CA GLU A 286 -5.46 7.18 -14.17
C GLU A 286 -6.81 7.27 -13.46
N ALA A 287 -7.10 8.40 -12.83
CA ALA A 287 -8.29 8.58 -12.00
C ALA A 287 -9.60 8.42 -12.79
N HIS A 288 -9.66 8.91 -14.03
CA HIS A 288 -10.90 8.99 -14.80
C HIS A 288 -11.08 7.87 -15.82
N LEU A 289 -10.00 7.31 -16.35
CA LEU A 289 -10.06 6.27 -17.39
C LEU A 289 -9.57 4.92 -16.89
N ILE A 290 -8.37 4.85 -16.31
CA ILE A 290 -7.72 3.57 -16.04
C ILE A 290 -8.30 2.94 -14.77
N TYR A 291 -8.38 3.69 -13.68
CA TYR A 291 -8.87 3.21 -12.39
C TYR A 291 -10.31 2.65 -12.44
N PRO A 292 -11.29 3.31 -13.08
CA PRO A 292 -12.65 2.76 -13.23
C PRO A 292 -12.70 1.44 -13.98
N VAL A 293 -11.83 1.26 -14.98
CA VAL A 293 -11.79 0.05 -15.81
C VAL A 293 -11.09 -1.10 -15.09
N VAL A 294 -9.97 -0.80 -14.41
CA VAL A 294 -9.06 -1.83 -13.86
C VAL A 294 -9.44 -2.20 -12.42
N VAL A 295 -9.74 -1.22 -11.56
CA VAL A 295 -9.84 -1.42 -10.10
C VAL A 295 -11.27 -1.33 -9.56
N LYS A 296 -12.08 -0.36 -10.01
CA LYS A 296 -13.39 -0.07 -9.41
C LYS A 296 -14.35 -1.27 -9.44
N LYS A 297 -14.32 -2.07 -10.50
CA LYS A 297 -15.21 -3.27 -10.66
C LYS A 297 -14.80 -4.43 -9.76
N VAL A 298 -13.60 -4.39 -9.18
CA VAL A 298 -12.98 -5.55 -8.53
C VAL A 298 -13.09 -5.49 -7.01
N VAL A 299 -12.88 -4.33 -6.41
CA VAL A 299 -12.73 -4.23 -4.94
C VAL A 299 -13.99 -3.73 -4.26
N GLY A 300 -14.70 -2.78 -4.89
CA GLY A 300 -15.95 -2.22 -4.34
C GLY A 300 -15.79 -1.48 -3.01
N VAL A 301 -14.54 -1.15 -2.59
CA VAL A 301 -14.28 -0.41 -1.34
C VAL A 301 -14.49 1.08 -1.61
N PRO A 302 -15.33 1.78 -0.82
CA PRO A 302 -15.49 3.22 -0.95
C PRO A 302 -14.17 3.96 -0.77
N PRO A 303 -13.89 5.01 -1.57
CA PRO A 303 -12.63 5.76 -1.50
C PRO A 303 -12.31 6.30 -0.09
N LEU A 304 -13.33 6.73 0.64
CA LEU A 304 -13.18 7.21 2.02
C LEU A 304 -12.60 6.13 2.95
N LEU A 305 -13.07 4.88 2.81
CA LEU A 305 -12.54 3.75 3.60
C LEU A 305 -11.10 3.43 3.22
N VAL A 306 -10.73 3.57 1.95
CA VAL A 306 -9.34 3.39 1.50
C VAL A 306 -8.43 4.43 2.15
N ILE A 307 -8.80 5.71 2.11
CA ILE A 307 -8.01 6.78 2.73
C ILE A 307 -7.89 6.57 4.24
N LEU A 308 -9.00 6.26 4.91
CA LEU A 308 -8.99 5.98 6.35
C LEU A 308 -8.08 4.79 6.69
N ALA A 309 -8.20 3.70 5.92
CA ALA A 309 -7.36 2.52 6.09
C ALA A 309 -5.88 2.83 5.88
N LEU A 310 -5.53 3.68 4.90
CA LEU A 310 -4.15 4.11 4.66
C LEU A 310 -3.59 4.91 5.85
N ILE A 311 -4.36 5.86 6.40
CA ILE A 311 -3.94 6.65 7.56
C ILE A 311 -3.75 5.76 8.79
N VAL A 312 -4.72 4.88 9.07
CA VAL A 312 -4.65 3.95 10.20
C VAL A 312 -3.50 2.96 10.01
N GLY A 313 -3.36 2.38 8.82
CA GLY A 313 -2.29 1.45 8.50
C GLY A 313 -0.91 2.07 8.64
N ALA A 314 -0.72 3.28 8.11
CA ALA A 314 0.53 4.04 8.26
C ALA A 314 0.90 4.24 9.74
N LYS A 315 -0.08 4.59 10.57
CA LYS A 315 0.12 4.83 12.01
C LYS A 315 0.44 3.55 12.78
N LEU A 316 -0.18 2.43 12.43
CA LEU A 316 -0.04 1.16 13.14
C LEU A 316 1.22 0.39 12.74
N ALA A 317 1.58 0.38 11.47
CA ALA A 317 2.59 -0.51 10.93
C ALA A 317 3.49 0.14 9.85
N GLY A 318 3.51 1.48 9.76
CA GLY A 318 4.35 2.19 8.80
C GLY A 318 4.09 1.77 7.35
N PHE A 319 5.15 1.49 6.59
CA PHE A 319 5.07 1.12 5.17
C PHE A 319 4.26 -0.17 4.94
N LEU A 320 4.49 -1.21 5.74
CA LEU A 320 3.71 -2.46 5.64
C LEU A 320 2.23 -2.22 5.92
N GLY A 321 1.91 -1.34 6.88
CA GLY A 321 0.54 -0.96 7.17
C GLY A 321 -0.14 -0.24 6.02
N ILE A 322 0.57 0.64 5.31
CA ILE A 322 0.07 1.29 4.10
C ILE A 322 -0.22 0.24 3.01
N LEU A 323 0.72 -0.66 2.75
CA LEU A 323 0.60 -1.71 1.73
C LEU A 323 -0.58 -2.65 2.02
N LEU A 324 -0.80 -2.99 3.29
CA LEU A 324 -1.88 -3.88 3.72
C LEU A 324 -3.24 -3.19 3.90
N SER A 325 -3.30 -1.86 3.87
CA SER A 325 -4.50 -1.09 4.18
C SER A 325 -5.70 -1.48 3.33
N VAL A 326 -5.52 -1.54 2.02
CA VAL A 326 -6.62 -1.87 1.09
C VAL A 326 -7.04 -3.33 1.17
N PRO A 327 -6.11 -4.31 1.19
CA PRO A 327 -6.45 -5.71 1.48
C PRO A 327 -7.25 -5.91 2.76
N ILE A 328 -6.83 -5.29 3.86
CA ILE A 328 -7.53 -5.39 5.13
C ILE A 328 -8.90 -4.71 5.07
N ALA A 329 -8.97 -3.51 4.48
CA ALA A 329 -10.25 -2.80 4.31
C ALA A 329 -11.24 -3.62 3.46
N ALA A 330 -10.78 -4.27 2.40
CA ALA A 330 -11.59 -5.13 1.55
C ALA A 330 -12.13 -6.36 2.32
N ALA A 331 -11.31 -6.98 3.17
CA ALA A 331 -11.74 -8.10 4.02
C ALA A 331 -12.75 -7.64 5.08
N ILE A 332 -12.53 -6.51 5.74
CA ILE A 332 -13.47 -5.93 6.72
C ILE A 332 -14.79 -5.59 6.02
N GLN A 333 -14.75 -5.03 4.83
CA GLN A 333 -15.95 -4.69 4.08
C GLN A 333 -16.78 -5.92 3.71
N GLU A 334 -16.17 -7.07 3.37
CA GLU A 334 -16.89 -8.32 3.16
C GLU A 334 -17.67 -8.73 4.40
N PHE A 335 -17.01 -8.67 5.56
CA PHE A 335 -17.64 -8.97 6.84
C PHE A 335 -18.82 -8.05 7.15
N VAL A 336 -18.63 -6.73 6.98
CA VAL A 336 -19.69 -5.73 7.22
C VAL A 336 -20.85 -5.92 6.25
N SER A 337 -20.57 -6.19 4.98
CA SER A 337 -21.62 -6.47 3.97
C SER A 337 -22.45 -7.70 4.31
N ASP A 338 -21.85 -8.73 4.88
CA ASP A 338 -22.60 -9.91 5.31
C ASP A 338 -23.54 -9.60 6.49
N ILE A 339 -23.06 -8.82 7.47
CA ILE A 339 -23.91 -8.37 8.60
C ILE A 339 -25.09 -7.53 8.10
N ASP A 340 -24.83 -6.64 7.14
CA ASP A 340 -25.87 -5.79 6.58
C ASP A 340 -26.94 -6.60 5.83
N LYS A 341 -26.53 -7.54 4.99
CA LYS A 341 -27.43 -8.48 4.31
C LYS A 341 -28.25 -9.32 5.27
N GLU A 342 -27.67 -9.75 6.39
CA GLU A 342 -28.37 -10.51 7.42
C GLU A 342 -29.44 -9.65 8.11
N LYS A 343 -29.09 -8.41 8.46
CA LYS A 343 -30.06 -7.44 9.02
C LYS A 343 -31.20 -7.16 8.05
N THR A 344 -30.91 -6.88 6.79
CA THR A 344 -31.91 -6.60 5.76
C THR A 344 -32.86 -7.80 5.60
N ARG A 345 -32.33 -9.03 5.52
CA ARG A 345 -33.16 -10.25 5.47
C ARG A 345 -34.02 -10.42 6.71
N ALA A 346 -33.53 -10.08 7.90
CA ALA A 346 -34.30 -10.14 9.14
C ALA A 346 -35.44 -9.11 9.14
N LEU A 347 -35.17 -7.87 8.69
CA LEU A 347 -36.20 -6.82 8.55
C LEU A 347 -37.26 -7.17 7.52
N THR A 348 -36.86 -7.70 6.37
CA THR A 348 -37.83 -8.18 5.33
C THR A 348 -38.71 -9.29 5.86
N LYS A 349 -38.14 -10.26 6.59
CA LYS A 349 -38.94 -11.35 7.22
C LYS A 349 -39.89 -10.85 8.32
N ALA A 350 -39.52 -9.77 9.00
CA ALA A 350 -40.36 -9.13 10.03
C ALA A 350 -41.42 -8.19 9.45
N GLY A 351 -41.48 -8.01 8.12
CA GLY A 351 -42.41 -7.08 7.46
C GLY A 351 -42.10 -5.60 7.76
N LEU A 352 -40.86 -5.31 8.19
CA LEU A 352 -40.38 -3.96 8.57
C LEU A 352 -39.47 -3.33 7.51
N ALA A 353 -39.21 -4.01 6.41
CA ALA A 353 -38.50 -3.43 5.27
C ALA A 353 -39.50 -2.52 4.52
N GLY A 354 -39.36 -1.22 4.63
CA GLY A 354 -40.05 -0.26 3.75
C GLY A 354 -39.59 -0.48 2.31
N ASP A 355 -40.51 -0.29 1.36
CA ASP A 355 -40.31 -0.34 -0.10
C ASP A 355 -39.43 0.87 -0.55
N ASP A 356 -38.16 0.93 -0.13
CA ASP A 356 -37.19 1.91 -0.60
C ASP A 356 -36.29 1.32 -1.71
N GLU A 357 -36.86 0.54 -2.63
CA GLU A 357 -36.22 0.18 -3.90
C GLU A 357 -36.97 0.82 -5.07
N ASP A 358 -36.92 2.17 -5.21
CA ASP A 358 -37.21 2.87 -6.46
C ASP A 358 -36.77 4.36 -6.34
N GLU A 359 -35.44 4.63 -6.41
CA GLU A 359 -34.90 5.89 -6.97
C GLU A 359 -33.46 5.72 -7.48
#